data_2f5ad1ab00bcf0ea0a67d020feefc8a4
#
_entry.id   2f5ad1ab00bcf0ea0a67d020feefc8a4
#
_cell.length_a   1.000
_cell.length_b   1.000
_cell.length_c   1.000
_cell.angle_alpha   90.00
_cell.angle_beta   90.00
_cell.angle_gamma   90.00
#
_symmetry.space_group_name_H-M   'P 1'
#
loop_
_entity.id
_entity.type
_entity.pdbx_description
1 polymer ?
#
loop_
_entity_poly.entity_id
_entity_poly.type
_entity_poly.pdbx_seq_one_letter_code
_entity_poly.pdbx_strand_id
1 'polypeptide(L)'
;MKEICKNLFEMACPLAHCISADFAMGAGIAFTFRAMGIKKELMKNYKKDKWTGEGYCLRTIGDNGQVVYNLITKQYYYMKPTYKTLKSALLDLKRQLIENGETEIAMPMIGCGLDKLQWDKVEAIIEEIFDNTSIDVTICYKY
;
A
#
# COMPACT_ATOMS: atom_id res chain seq x y z
N MET A 1 13.12 -10.40 -0.17
CA MET A 1 11.66 -10.36 -0.33
C MET A 1 11.12 -11.80 -0.38
N LYS A 2 10.02 -12.05 0.29
CA LYS A 2 9.40 -13.37 0.37
C LYS A 2 8.02 -13.34 -0.28
N GLU A 3 7.66 -14.39 -1.05
CA GLU A 3 6.35 -14.54 -1.68
C GLU A 3 5.68 -15.79 -1.15
N ILE A 4 4.47 -15.66 -0.61
CA ILE A 4 3.76 -16.76 0.07
C ILE A 4 2.28 -16.79 -0.30
N CYS A 5 1.64 -17.95 -0.08
CA CYS A 5 0.20 -18.15 -0.30
C CYS A 5 -0.65 -17.89 0.95
N LYS A 6 -0.11 -17.26 1.96
CA LYS A 6 -0.87 -16.91 3.17
C LYS A 6 -1.79 -15.73 2.90
N ASN A 7 -2.96 -15.72 3.54
CA ASN A 7 -3.90 -14.60 3.43
C ASN A 7 -3.28 -13.33 4.03
N LEU A 8 -3.30 -12.23 3.27
CA LEU A 8 -2.75 -10.96 3.69
C LEU A 8 -3.31 -10.51 5.05
N PHE A 9 -4.62 -10.67 5.25
CA PHE A 9 -5.31 -10.19 6.46
C PHE A 9 -5.02 -11.03 7.71
N GLU A 10 -4.32 -12.15 7.57
CA GLU A 10 -3.87 -12.99 8.68
C GLU A 10 -2.43 -12.67 9.11
N MET A 11 -1.75 -11.78 8.42
CA MET A 11 -0.39 -11.38 8.77
C MET A 11 -0.38 -10.52 10.02
N ALA A 12 0.58 -10.77 10.91
CA ALA A 12 0.70 -10.04 12.19
C ALA A 12 1.45 -8.71 12.07
N CYS A 13 2.16 -8.49 10.97
CA CYS A 13 2.92 -7.26 10.73
C CYS A 13 2.04 -6.17 10.08
N PRO A 14 2.54 -4.94 9.95
CA PRO A 14 1.83 -3.91 9.18
C PRO A 14 1.55 -4.33 7.75
N LEU A 15 0.44 -3.86 7.19
CA LEU A 15 0.01 -4.16 5.83
C LEU A 15 0.15 -2.92 4.95
N ALA A 16 0.31 -3.12 3.64
CA ALA A 16 0.29 -2.05 2.65
C ALA A 16 -0.59 -2.45 1.47
N HIS A 17 -1.26 -1.46 0.89
CA HIS A 17 -2.04 -1.61 -0.33
C HIS A 17 -2.11 -0.27 -1.08
N CYS A 18 -2.65 -0.27 -2.31
CA CYS A 18 -2.75 0.92 -3.14
C CYS A 18 -4.17 1.46 -3.19
N ILE A 19 -4.30 2.78 -3.09
CA ILE A 19 -5.58 3.49 -3.24
C ILE A 19 -5.39 4.78 -4.04
N SER A 20 -6.49 5.47 -4.33
CA SER A 20 -6.50 6.79 -4.98
C SER A 20 -6.58 7.92 -3.94
N ALA A 21 -6.15 9.12 -4.33
CA ALA A 21 -6.12 10.29 -3.44
C ALA A 21 -7.52 10.76 -3.01
N ASP A 22 -8.57 10.35 -3.71
CA ASP A 22 -9.97 10.65 -3.36
C ASP A 22 -10.54 9.75 -2.26
N PHE A 23 -9.76 8.75 -1.81
CA PHE A 23 -10.15 7.78 -0.79
C PHE A 23 -11.40 6.98 -1.14
N ALA A 24 -11.67 6.73 -2.42
CA ALA A 24 -12.89 6.04 -2.85
C ALA A 24 -12.99 4.61 -2.27
N MET A 25 -11.94 3.80 -2.44
CA MET A 25 -11.86 2.45 -1.88
C MET A 25 -13.09 1.58 -2.17
N GLY A 26 -13.64 1.67 -3.38
CA GLY A 26 -14.91 1.07 -3.73
C GLY A 26 -14.81 -0.31 -4.39
N ALA A 27 -13.62 -0.80 -4.70
CA ALA A 27 -13.45 -2.03 -5.47
C ALA A 27 -12.16 -2.75 -5.07
N GLY A 28 -12.09 -4.04 -5.38
CA GLY A 28 -10.92 -4.87 -5.15
C GLY A 28 -10.58 -4.98 -3.67
N ILE A 29 -9.30 -5.17 -3.38
CA ILE A 29 -8.82 -5.34 -2.01
C ILE A 29 -9.06 -4.08 -1.15
N ALA A 30 -9.09 -2.89 -1.76
CA ALA A 30 -9.36 -1.65 -1.04
C ALA A 30 -10.72 -1.66 -0.34
N PHE A 31 -11.72 -2.34 -0.93
CA PHE A 31 -13.03 -2.48 -0.32
C PHE A 31 -12.95 -3.26 1.00
N THR A 32 -12.10 -4.28 1.07
CA THR A 32 -11.89 -5.03 2.33
C THR A 32 -11.24 -4.15 3.39
N PHE A 33 -10.25 -3.35 3.04
CA PHE A 33 -9.64 -2.40 3.97
C PHE A 33 -10.63 -1.34 4.43
N ARG A 34 -11.51 -0.90 3.54
CA ARG A 34 -12.60 0.03 3.91
C ARG A 34 -13.47 -0.57 5.01
N ALA A 35 -13.82 -1.85 4.90
CA ALA A 35 -14.62 -2.56 5.89
C ALA A 35 -13.91 -2.69 7.25
N MET A 36 -12.58 -2.56 7.29
CA MET A 36 -11.77 -2.57 8.50
C MET A 36 -11.66 -1.20 9.17
N GLY A 37 -12.38 -0.19 8.69
CA GLY A 37 -12.35 1.17 9.24
C GLY A 37 -11.27 2.07 8.64
N ILE A 38 -10.54 1.61 7.62
CA ILE A 38 -9.41 2.38 7.06
C ILE A 38 -9.88 3.66 6.38
N LYS A 39 -10.98 3.62 5.61
CA LYS A 39 -11.51 4.83 4.98
C LYS A 39 -11.92 5.88 6.03
N LYS A 40 -12.57 5.43 7.08
CA LYS A 40 -12.96 6.30 8.21
C LYS A 40 -11.74 6.97 8.83
N GLU A 41 -10.66 6.23 9.07
CA GLU A 41 -9.41 6.76 9.61
C GLU A 41 -8.74 7.75 8.64
N LEU A 42 -8.75 7.47 7.34
CA LEU A 42 -8.22 8.38 6.34
C LEU A 42 -8.99 9.70 6.33
N MET A 43 -10.33 9.62 6.32
CA MET A 43 -11.17 10.82 6.30
C MET A 43 -11.05 11.65 7.58
N LYS A 44 -10.79 11.00 8.72
CA LYS A 44 -10.63 11.66 10.02
C LYS A 44 -9.28 12.37 10.16
N ASN A 45 -8.20 11.72 9.71
CA ASN A 45 -6.83 12.14 10.03
C ASN A 45 -6.10 12.81 8.88
N TYR A 46 -6.61 12.70 7.66
CA TYR A 46 -5.95 13.20 6.46
C TYR A 46 -6.93 13.94 5.58
N LYS A 47 -6.39 14.85 4.77
CA LYS A 47 -7.17 15.57 3.77
C LYS A 47 -7.14 14.79 2.45
N LYS A 48 -8.30 14.49 1.89
CA LYS A 48 -8.41 13.83 0.59
C LYS A 48 -8.04 14.78 -0.55
N ASP A 49 -7.85 14.21 -1.73
CA ASP A 49 -7.59 14.94 -2.97
C ASP A 49 -6.29 15.77 -2.96
N LYS A 50 -5.33 15.40 -2.13
CA LYS A 50 -3.99 15.96 -2.17
C LYS A 50 -3.16 15.19 -3.19
N TRP A 51 -3.03 15.75 -4.37
CA TRP A 51 -2.27 15.12 -5.44
C TRP A 51 -1.38 16.14 -6.13
N THR A 52 -0.07 15.85 -6.18
CA THR A 52 0.95 16.72 -6.79
C THR A 52 1.57 16.10 -8.05
N GLY A 53 1.07 14.95 -8.49
CA GLY A 53 1.66 14.18 -9.58
C GLY A 53 2.62 13.09 -9.11
N GLU A 54 2.89 13.03 -7.82
CA GLU A 54 3.75 12.00 -7.22
C GLU A 54 2.98 11.18 -6.20
N GLY A 55 3.32 9.88 -6.12
CA GLY A 55 2.75 9.00 -5.11
C GLY A 55 3.27 9.31 -3.72
N TYR A 56 2.50 8.96 -2.71
CA TYR A 56 2.86 9.13 -1.31
C TYR A 56 2.16 8.06 -0.46
N CYS A 57 2.43 8.03 0.84
CA CYS A 57 1.93 7.00 1.73
C CYS A 57 1.27 7.62 2.96
N LEU A 58 0.11 7.08 3.36
CA LEU A 58 -0.62 7.52 4.56
C LEU A 58 -0.80 6.33 5.51
N ARG A 59 -0.29 6.47 6.72
CA ARG A 59 -0.39 5.43 7.75
C ARG A 59 -1.72 5.56 8.49
N THR A 60 -2.40 4.43 8.67
CA THR A 60 -3.66 4.34 9.41
C THR A 60 -3.64 3.13 10.34
N ILE A 61 -4.59 3.10 11.29
CA ILE A 61 -4.81 1.95 12.16
C ILE A 61 -6.28 1.57 12.03
N GLY A 62 -6.54 0.31 11.66
CA GLY A 62 -7.89 -0.20 11.51
C GLY A 62 -8.59 -0.45 12.84
N ASP A 63 -9.88 -0.78 12.78
CA ASP A 63 -10.72 -1.00 13.97
C ASP A 63 -10.19 -2.16 14.84
N ASN A 64 -9.50 -3.12 14.26
CA ASN A 64 -8.90 -4.25 14.97
C ASN A 64 -7.47 -3.99 15.46
N GLY A 65 -6.97 -2.74 15.35
CA GLY A 65 -5.60 -2.38 15.71
C GLY A 65 -4.56 -2.65 14.64
N GLN A 66 -4.96 -3.14 13.47
CA GLN A 66 -4.05 -3.43 12.37
C GLN A 66 -3.50 -2.14 11.77
N VAL A 67 -2.18 -2.01 11.73
CA VAL A 67 -1.52 -0.89 11.06
C VAL A 67 -1.55 -1.12 9.56
N VAL A 68 -2.00 -0.13 8.82
CA VAL A 68 -2.12 -0.18 7.36
C VAL A 68 -1.46 1.06 6.76
N TYR A 69 -0.53 0.84 5.84
CA TYR A 69 0.09 1.88 5.03
C TYR A 69 -0.63 1.95 3.69
N ASN A 70 -1.26 3.07 3.42
CA ASN A 70 -2.04 3.29 2.20
C ASN A 70 -1.17 4.02 1.19
N LEU A 71 -0.81 3.32 0.12
CA LEU A 71 -0.01 3.87 -0.97
C LEU A 71 -0.93 4.62 -1.91
N ILE A 72 -0.76 5.94 -1.98
CA ILE A 72 -1.55 6.79 -2.88
C ILE A 72 -0.80 6.84 -4.19
N THR A 73 -1.33 6.14 -5.20
CA THR A 73 -0.64 5.91 -6.48
C THR A 73 -1.28 6.61 -7.67
N LYS A 74 -2.47 7.20 -7.48
CA LYS A 74 -3.23 7.88 -8.54
C LYS A 74 -4.15 8.92 -7.92
N GLN A 75 -4.56 9.89 -8.72
CA GLN A 75 -5.40 11.00 -8.24
C GLN A 75 -6.84 10.56 -7.96
N TYR A 76 -7.50 9.96 -8.93
CA TYR A 76 -8.90 9.55 -8.83
C TYR A 76 -9.05 8.04 -9.03
N TYR A 77 -10.10 7.45 -8.45
CA TYR A 77 -10.32 5.99 -8.46
C TYR A 77 -10.41 5.39 -9.87
N TYR A 78 -10.90 6.15 -10.85
CA TYR A 78 -11.05 5.67 -12.23
C TYR A 78 -9.78 5.79 -13.06
N MET A 79 -8.74 6.43 -12.53
CA MET A 79 -7.46 6.57 -13.21
C MET A 79 -6.58 5.35 -12.99
N LYS A 80 -5.48 5.27 -13.74
CA LYS A 80 -4.48 4.22 -13.57
C LYS A 80 -3.19 4.81 -13.01
N PRO A 81 -2.52 4.09 -12.11
CA PRO A 81 -1.20 4.51 -11.65
C PRO A 81 -0.16 4.32 -12.76
N THR A 82 1.00 4.92 -12.58
CA THR A 82 2.18 4.63 -13.39
C THR A 82 3.22 3.95 -12.50
N TYR A 83 4.25 3.37 -13.13
CA TYR A 83 5.37 2.83 -12.35
C TYR A 83 6.07 3.91 -11.57
N LYS A 84 6.11 5.13 -12.11
CA LYS A 84 6.70 6.29 -11.44
C LYS A 84 5.93 6.67 -10.16
N THR A 85 4.60 6.75 -10.23
CA THR A 85 3.80 7.10 -9.05
C THR A 85 3.81 5.99 -8.02
N LEU A 86 3.83 4.73 -8.45
CA LEU A 86 3.99 3.60 -7.53
C LEU A 86 5.35 3.64 -6.83
N LYS A 87 6.41 3.89 -7.56
CA LYS A 87 7.76 4.00 -6.99
C LYS A 87 7.82 5.13 -5.96
N SER A 88 7.27 6.30 -6.27
CA SER A 88 7.23 7.43 -5.33
C SER A 88 6.50 7.05 -4.03
N ALA A 89 5.36 6.36 -4.14
CA ALA A 89 4.61 5.92 -2.98
C ALA A 89 5.40 4.90 -2.15
N LEU A 90 6.09 3.97 -2.79
CA LEU A 90 6.92 2.96 -2.12
C LEU A 90 8.14 3.59 -1.42
N LEU A 91 8.74 4.62 -2.00
CA LEU A 91 9.83 5.34 -1.35
C LEU A 91 9.35 6.05 -0.08
N ASP A 92 8.14 6.62 -0.11
CA ASP A 92 7.53 7.23 1.07
C ASP A 92 7.16 6.17 2.12
N LEU A 93 6.69 5.01 1.69
CA LEU A 93 6.47 3.86 2.58
C LEU A 93 7.76 3.48 3.29
N LYS A 94 8.84 3.31 2.56
CA LYS A 94 10.14 2.96 3.14
C LYS A 94 10.56 3.97 4.20
N ARG A 95 10.45 5.26 3.89
CA ARG A 95 10.78 6.33 4.83
C ARG A 95 9.97 6.20 6.12
N GLN A 96 8.66 5.99 6.01
CA GLN A 96 7.77 5.88 7.16
C GLN A 96 8.04 4.62 7.97
N LEU A 97 8.32 3.48 7.32
CA LEU A 97 8.66 2.25 8.02
C LEU A 97 9.93 2.42 8.86
N ILE A 98 10.94 3.06 8.31
CA ILE A 98 12.18 3.35 9.03
C ILE A 98 11.91 4.29 10.21
N GLU A 99 11.18 5.37 9.99
CA GLU A 99 10.84 6.33 11.04
C GLU A 99 10.03 5.71 12.18
N ASN A 100 9.17 4.75 11.87
CA ASN A 100 8.34 4.07 12.86
C ASN A 100 9.01 2.83 13.47
N GLY A 101 10.26 2.54 13.10
CA GLY A 101 10.99 1.39 13.63
C GLY A 101 10.43 0.05 13.18
N GLU A 102 9.70 0.00 12.05
CA GLU A 102 9.12 -1.23 11.51
C GLU A 102 10.17 -2.03 10.75
N THR A 103 10.19 -3.34 10.98
CA THR A 103 11.11 -4.26 10.31
C THR A 103 10.43 -5.23 9.38
N GLU A 104 9.10 -5.19 9.30
CA GLU A 104 8.30 -6.08 8.47
C GLU A 104 7.16 -5.33 7.83
N ILE A 105 6.80 -5.71 6.60
CA ILE A 105 5.63 -5.21 5.88
C ILE A 105 5.09 -6.34 5.01
N ALA A 106 3.78 -6.49 4.96
CA ALA A 106 3.13 -7.43 4.06
C ALA A 106 2.21 -6.67 3.10
N MET A 107 2.18 -7.10 1.86
CA MET A 107 1.38 -6.47 0.82
C MET A 107 0.93 -7.50 -0.20
N PRO A 108 -0.17 -7.22 -0.93
CA PRO A 108 -0.55 -8.06 -2.06
C PRO A 108 0.35 -7.75 -3.26
N MET A 109 0.05 -8.32 -4.41
CA MET A 109 0.69 -7.95 -5.68
C MET A 109 0.17 -6.56 -6.09
N ILE A 110 0.72 -5.52 -5.44
CA ILE A 110 0.26 -4.15 -5.58
C ILE A 110 0.31 -3.67 -7.03
N GLY A 111 -0.70 -2.89 -7.44
CA GLY A 111 -0.78 -2.30 -8.77
C GLY A 111 -1.11 -3.29 -9.89
N CYS A 112 -1.27 -4.58 -9.60
CA CYS A 112 -1.39 -5.62 -10.64
C CYS A 112 -2.81 -6.19 -10.80
N GLY A 113 -3.76 -5.81 -9.95
CA GLY A 113 -5.17 -6.18 -10.10
C GLY A 113 -5.88 -5.24 -11.08
N LEU A 114 -6.82 -4.47 -10.55
CA LEU A 114 -7.59 -3.51 -11.35
C LEU A 114 -6.71 -2.44 -12.01
N ASP A 115 -5.57 -2.11 -11.42
CA ASP A 115 -4.64 -1.10 -11.95
C ASP A 115 -3.76 -1.60 -13.11
N LYS A 116 -3.68 -2.92 -13.30
CA LYS A 116 -3.10 -3.58 -14.48
C LYS A 116 -1.62 -3.32 -14.75
N LEU A 117 -0.83 -2.98 -13.75
CA LEU A 117 0.62 -2.97 -13.88
C LEU A 117 1.15 -4.40 -13.97
N GLN A 118 2.32 -4.59 -14.55
CA GLN A 118 2.94 -5.91 -14.69
C GLN A 118 3.74 -6.26 -13.44
N TRP A 119 3.46 -7.43 -12.87
CA TRP A 119 4.06 -7.82 -11.59
C TRP A 119 5.58 -7.91 -11.64
N ASP A 120 6.16 -8.44 -12.73
CA ASP A 120 7.62 -8.53 -12.84
C ASP A 120 8.30 -7.17 -12.70
N LYS A 121 7.69 -6.12 -13.24
CA LYS A 121 8.19 -4.76 -13.13
C LYS A 121 7.97 -4.17 -11.74
N VAL A 122 6.81 -4.41 -11.16
CA VAL A 122 6.50 -3.96 -9.79
C VAL A 122 7.41 -4.66 -8.78
N GLU A 123 7.59 -5.96 -8.92
CA GLU A 123 8.49 -6.75 -8.07
C GLU A 123 9.92 -6.19 -8.09
N ALA A 124 10.43 -5.88 -9.28
CA ALA A 124 11.77 -5.29 -9.42
C ALA A 124 11.89 -3.94 -8.71
N ILE A 125 10.85 -3.11 -8.76
CA ILE A 125 10.82 -1.82 -8.07
C ILE A 125 10.86 -2.03 -6.56
N ILE A 126 10.05 -2.95 -6.04
CA ILE A 126 10.02 -3.26 -4.61
C ILE A 126 11.37 -3.76 -4.13
N GLU A 127 11.96 -4.70 -4.85
CA GLU A 127 13.27 -5.26 -4.50
C GLU A 127 14.36 -4.18 -4.48
N GLU A 128 14.38 -3.30 -5.46
CA GLU A 128 15.33 -2.20 -5.52
C GLU A 128 15.20 -1.25 -4.33
N ILE A 129 13.96 -0.88 -3.98
CA ILE A 129 13.69 0.08 -2.90
C ILE A 129 14.09 -0.48 -1.54
N PHE A 130 13.80 -1.76 -1.29
CA PHE A 130 14.03 -2.37 0.02
C PHE A 130 15.37 -3.10 0.13
N ASP A 131 16.15 -3.12 -0.94
CA ASP A 131 17.52 -3.63 -0.90
C ASP A 131 18.35 -2.82 0.10
N ASN A 132 19.25 -3.49 0.81
CA ASN A 132 20.09 -2.87 1.84
C ASN A 132 19.33 -2.23 3.01
N THR A 133 18.08 -2.63 3.23
CA THR A 133 17.32 -2.25 4.43
C THR A 133 17.17 -3.45 5.35
N SER A 134 16.81 -3.18 6.61
CA SER A 134 16.45 -4.23 7.58
C SER A 134 14.98 -4.62 7.49
N ILE A 135 14.26 -4.17 6.46
CA ILE A 135 12.83 -4.41 6.33
C ILE A 135 12.57 -5.67 5.52
N ASP A 136 11.88 -6.64 6.13
CA ASP A 136 11.44 -7.85 5.46
C ASP A 136 10.10 -7.60 4.78
N VAL A 137 10.07 -7.71 3.46
CA VAL A 137 8.86 -7.54 2.66
C VAL A 137 8.28 -8.91 2.34
N THR A 138 7.02 -9.10 2.65
CA THR A 138 6.27 -10.32 2.31
C THR A 138 5.16 -9.97 1.33
N ILE A 139 5.12 -10.66 0.20
CA ILE A 139 4.06 -10.56 -0.79
C ILE A 139 3.09 -11.72 -0.58
N CYS A 140 1.82 -11.40 -0.33
CA CYS A 140 0.77 -12.39 -0.11
C CYS A 140 -0.10 -12.49 -1.34
N TYR A 141 -0.31 -13.73 -1.81
CA TYR A 141 -1.13 -13.99 -3.00
C TYR A 141 -2.62 -14.18 -2.69
N LYS A 142 -2.98 -14.30 -1.42
CA LYS A 142 -4.38 -14.46 -0.97
C LYS A 142 -4.83 -13.26 -0.17
N TYR A 143 -6.07 -12.88 -0.44
CA TYR A 143 -6.72 -11.79 0.31
C TYR A 143 -8.21 -11.73 0.03
#